data_92fa4d9b9bf43f569eef4b3ad11787cf
#
_entry.id   92fa4d9b9bf43f569eef4b3ad11787cf
#
_cell.length_a   1.000
_cell.length_b   1.000
_cell.length_c   1.000
_cell.angle_alpha   90.00
_cell.angle_beta   90.00
_cell.angle_gamma   90.00
#
_symmetry.space_group_name_H-M   'P 1'
#
loop_
_entity.id
_entity.type
_entity.pdbx_description
1 polymer ?
#
loop_
_entity_poly.entity_id
_entity_poly.type
_entity_poly.pdbx_seq_one_letter_code
_entity_poly.pdbx_strand_id
1 'polypeptide(L)'
;MKTKGGLCVEPRGRCHMRMDAETVIRESNPVKLIMFINQIHRRKIEKLLDGTGLHRAQHRMLMTLSDCPVTSQIELANILEVSAATVAVSLKKLEKGGYIQKTQQEQDSRVRFVELTEKGRGVVEESKEIFHQMDAKLLEGFDKEQLEVLQSLLGQMYRNAKNIE
;
A
#
# COMPACT_ATOMS: atom_id res chain seq x y z
N MET A 1 18.81 -14.66 -43.59
CA MET A 1 17.69 -13.68 -43.80
C MET A 1 17.47 -12.96 -42.50
N LYS A 2 17.65 -11.66 -42.52
CA LYS A 2 17.58 -10.75 -41.33
C LYS A 2 16.13 -10.39 -41.04
N THR A 3 15.61 -10.69 -39.85
CA THR A 3 14.37 -10.11 -39.40
C THR A 3 14.67 -8.94 -38.46
N LYS A 4 14.33 -7.75 -38.94
CA LYS A 4 14.47 -6.47 -38.25
C LYS A 4 13.40 -6.38 -37.17
N GLY A 5 13.82 -6.16 -35.90
CA GLY A 5 12.95 -5.73 -34.83
C GLY A 5 12.49 -4.29 -35.09
N GLY A 6 11.19 -4.10 -35.32
CA GLY A 6 10.60 -2.80 -35.51
C GLY A 6 10.47 -2.05 -34.19
N LEU A 7 11.14 -0.91 -34.06
CA LEU A 7 10.87 0.08 -33.01
C LEU A 7 9.52 0.77 -33.35
N CYS A 8 8.50 0.54 -32.54
CA CYS A 8 7.32 1.40 -32.51
C CYS A 8 7.62 2.58 -31.59
N VAL A 9 7.91 3.74 -32.18
CA VAL A 9 8.02 5.02 -31.46
C VAL A 9 6.64 5.69 -31.48
N GLU A 10 5.91 5.65 -30.35
CA GLU A 10 4.74 6.52 -30.14
C GLU A 10 5.16 7.88 -29.58
N PRO A 11 4.46 9.00 -29.94
CA PRO A 11 4.93 10.37 -29.72
C PRO A 11 4.71 10.92 -28.32
N ARG A 12 4.86 10.14 -27.27
CA ARG A 12 4.96 10.57 -25.87
C ARG A 12 5.93 9.68 -25.09
N GLY A 13 7.18 9.78 -25.36
CA GLY A 13 8.36 9.58 -24.52
C GLY A 13 8.37 8.57 -23.38
N ARG A 14 7.64 7.46 -23.43
CA ARG A 14 7.79 6.32 -22.52
C ARG A 14 8.06 5.06 -23.31
N CYS A 15 9.34 4.73 -23.45
CA CYS A 15 9.78 3.44 -23.93
C CYS A 15 9.39 2.39 -22.88
N HIS A 16 8.16 1.86 -22.96
CA HIS A 16 7.75 0.69 -22.22
C HIS A 16 8.14 -0.53 -23.07
N MET A 17 9.40 -0.92 -22.99
CA MET A 17 9.78 -2.27 -23.34
C MET A 17 9.03 -3.19 -22.36
N ARG A 18 7.96 -3.86 -22.85
CA ARG A 18 7.31 -4.95 -22.12
C ARG A 18 8.30 -6.13 -22.14
N MET A 19 9.23 -6.12 -21.18
CA MET A 19 10.02 -7.28 -20.89
C MET A 19 9.08 -8.37 -20.36
N ASP A 20 9.20 -9.60 -20.87
CA ASP A 20 8.50 -10.74 -20.30
C ASP A 20 9.01 -11.00 -18.87
N ALA A 21 8.21 -11.73 -18.07
CA ALA A 21 8.51 -11.97 -16.66
C ALA A 21 9.85 -12.66 -16.45
N GLU A 22 10.20 -13.63 -17.31
CA GLU A 22 11.43 -14.41 -17.20
C GLU A 22 12.67 -13.54 -17.44
N THR A 23 12.60 -12.63 -18.43
CA THR A 23 13.67 -11.67 -18.68
C THR A 23 13.84 -10.71 -17.51
N VAL A 24 12.75 -10.23 -16.92
CA VAL A 24 12.81 -9.36 -15.72
C VAL A 24 13.46 -10.10 -14.55
N ILE A 25 13.08 -11.37 -14.31
CA ILE A 25 13.62 -12.17 -13.21
C ILE A 25 15.14 -12.38 -13.42
N ARG A 26 15.55 -12.79 -14.63
CA ARG A 26 16.95 -13.10 -14.94
C ARG A 26 17.86 -11.87 -14.90
N GLU A 27 17.40 -10.71 -15.36
CA GLU A 27 18.23 -9.50 -15.53
C GLU A 27 18.16 -8.52 -14.38
N SER A 28 17.26 -8.75 -13.40
CA SER A 28 17.10 -7.86 -12.26
C SER A 28 17.85 -8.37 -11.03
N ASN A 29 18.44 -7.44 -10.30
CA ASN A 29 18.92 -7.74 -8.95
C ASN A 29 17.74 -7.81 -7.96
N PRO A 30 17.91 -8.39 -6.75
CA PRO A 30 16.84 -8.53 -5.77
C PRO A 30 16.12 -7.23 -5.41
N VAL A 31 16.84 -6.10 -5.31
CA VAL A 31 16.24 -4.79 -4.98
C VAL A 31 15.28 -4.35 -6.09
N LYS A 32 15.68 -4.50 -7.35
CA LYS A 32 14.86 -4.16 -8.51
C LYS A 32 13.62 -5.06 -8.62
N LEU A 33 13.76 -6.35 -8.31
CA LEU A 33 12.63 -7.28 -8.25
C LEU A 33 11.61 -6.87 -7.18
N ILE A 34 12.06 -6.52 -5.98
CA ILE A 34 11.18 -6.03 -4.92
C ILE A 34 10.40 -4.79 -5.38
N MET A 35 11.06 -3.86 -6.07
CA MET A 35 10.39 -2.66 -6.60
C MET A 35 9.32 -3.02 -7.64
N PHE A 36 9.60 -3.95 -8.55
CA PHE A 36 8.64 -4.41 -9.55
C PHE A 36 7.46 -5.15 -8.93
N ILE A 37 7.74 -6.07 -7.99
CA ILE A 37 6.70 -6.79 -7.25
C ILE A 37 5.77 -5.79 -6.54
N ASN A 38 6.33 -4.84 -5.80
CA ASN A 38 5.55 -3.80 -5.11
C ASN A 38 4.70 -2.96 -6.09
N GLN A 39 5.27 -2.60 -7.23
CA GLN A 39 4.53 -1.83 -8.26
C GLN A 39 3.35 -2.63 -8.83
N ILE A 40 3.56 -3.92 -9.13
CA ILE A 40 2.50 -4.80 -9.65
C ILE A 40 1.43 -5.02 -8.58
N HIS A 41 1.83 -5.38 -7.37
CA HIS A 41 0.97 -5.59 -6.21
C HIS A 41 0.09 -4.36 -5.95
N ARG A 42 0.70 -3.18 -5.89
CA ARG A 42 0.00 -1.90 -5.73
C ARG A 42 -1.08 -1.68 -6.79
N ARG A 43 -0.74 -1.87 -8.07
CA ARG A 43 -1.71 -1.69 -9.18
C ARG A 43 -2.87 -2.67 -9.12
N LYS A 44 -2.60 -3.92 -8.70
CA LYS A 44 -3.64 -4.94 -8.55
C LYS A 44 -4.60 -4.60 -7.43
N ILE A 45 -4.09 -4.19 -6.27
CA ILE A 45 -4.91 -3.75 -5.14
C ILE A 45 -5.74 -2.52 -5.53
N GLU A 46 -5.14 -1.49 -6.12
CA GLU A 46 -5.87 -0.30 -6.59
C GLU A 46 -7.07 -0.69 -7.45
N LYS A 47 -6.88 -1.60 -8.40
CA LYS A 47 -7.98 -2.09 -9.26
C LYS A 47 -9.08 -2.83 -8.48
N LEU A 48 -8.73 -3.60 -7.45
CA LEU A 48 -9.71 -4.32 -6.64
C LEU A 48 -10.50 -3.38 -5.71
N LEU A 49 -9.87 -2.29 -5.27
CA LEU A 49 -10.49 -1.29 -4.41
C LEU A 49 -11.31 -0.24 -5.16
N ASP A 50 -11.24 -0.17 -6.49
CA ASP A 50 -11.95 0.85 -7.30
C ASP A 50 -13.47 0.87 -7.04
N GLY A 51 -14.08 -0.28 -6.71
CA GLY A 51 -15.51 -0.40 -6.40
C GLY A 51 -15.94 0.31 -5.11
N THR A 52 -15.03 0.62 -4.21
CA THR A 52 -15.32 1.25 -2.91
C THR A 52 -15.44 2.78 -2.98
N GLY A 53 -15.02 3.39 -4.08
CA GLY A 53 -14.96 4.85 -4.25
C GLY A 53 -13.86 5.53 -3.41
N LEU A 54 -12.97 4.76 -2.78
CA LEU A 54 -11.84 5.25 -2.01
C LEU A 54 -10.51 4.88 -2.67
N HIS A 55 -9.54 5.79 -2.55
CA HIS A 55 -8.18 5.49 -2.99
C HIS A 55 -7.44 4.61 -1.97
N ARG A 56 -6.49 3.81 -2.45
CA ARG A 56 -5.66 2.92 -1.62
C ARG A 56 -5.09 3.59 -0.34
N ALA A 57 -4.65 4.86 -0.43
CA ALA A 57 -4.14 5.60 0.72
C ALA A 57 -5.22 5.83 1.80
N GLN A 58 -6.49 6.00 1.40
CA GLN A 58 -7.62 6.15 2.31
C GLN A 58 -7.97 4.81 2.97
N HIS A 59 -7.95 3.69 2.22
CA HIS A 59 -8.09 2.36 2.80
C HIS A 59 -7.01 2.08 3.84
N ARG A 60 -5.74 2.34 3.51
CA ARG A 60 -4.63 2.17 4.45
C ARG A 60 -4.85 3.01 5.72
N MET A 61 -5.32 4.24 5.58
CA MET A 61 -5.63 5.11 6.73
C MET A 61 -6.75 4.55 7.60
N LEU A 62 -7.85 4.05 7.00
CA LEU A 62 -8.93 3.42 7.74
C LEU A 62 -8.46 2.15 8.46
N MET A 63 -7.65 1.31 7.81
CA MET A 63 -7.07 0.12 8.43
C MET A 63 -6.17 0.49 9.61
N THR A 64 -5.31 1.50 9.48
CA THR A 64 -4.46 2.00 10.58
C THR A 64 -5.31 2.51 11.75
N LEU A 65 -6.39 3.23 11.47
CA LEU A 65 -7.32 3.71 12.52
C LEU A 65 -8.08 2.56 13.20
N SER A 66 -8.31 1.44 12.50
CA SER A 66 -8.91 0.25 13.09
C SER A 66 -7.97 -0.48 14.04
N ASP A 67 -6.71 -0.61 13.66
CA ASP A 67 -5.71 -1.42 14.38
C ASP A 67 -5.03 -0.62 15.51
N CYS A 68 -4.92 0.69 15.35
CA CYS A 68 -4.30 1.60 16.32
C CYS A 68 -5.20 2.83 16.49
N PRO A 69 -6.00 2.91 17.54
CA PRO A 69 -6.73 4.13 17.87
C PRO A 69 -5.74 5.27 18.07
N VAL A 70 -5.67 6.16 17.10
CA VAL A 70 -4.67 7.23 17.07
C VAL A 70 -5.28 8.50 17.62
N THR A 71 -4.58 9.12 18.53
CA THR A 71 -5.02 10.33 19.21
C THR A 71 -4.69 11.60 18.44
N SER A 72 -3.68 11.58 17.58
CA SER A 72 -3.23 12.78 16.87
C SER A 72 -2.95 12.53 15.39
N GLN A 73 -3.10 13.61 14.60
CA GLN A 73 -2.74 13.59 13.17
C GLN A 73 -1.23 13.38 12.94
N ILE A 74 -0.40 13.80 13.92
CA ILE A 74 1.05 13.66 13.86
C ILE A 74 1.44 12.18 14.02
N GLU A 75 0.84 11.46 14.97
CA GLU A 75 1.07 10.03 15.15
C GLU A 75 0.65 9.25 13.91
N LEU A 76 -0.51 9.56 13.35
CA LEU A 76 -0.99 8.93 12.12
C LEU A 76 -0.06 9.22 10.93
N ALA A 77 0.49 10.43 10.84
CA ALA A 77 1.47 10.81 9.82
C ALA A 77 2.77 10.00 9.95
N ASN A 78 3.26 9.81 11.17
CA ASN A 78 4.44 9.01 11.46
C ASN A 78 4.23 7.52 11.12
N ILE A 79 3.08 6.93 11.53
CA ILE A 79 2.76 5.52 11.23
C ILE A 79 2.63 5.30 9.73
N LEU A 80 2.00 6.23 9.02
CA LEU A 80 1.78 6.13 7.57
C LEU A 80 2.97 6.59 6.74
N GLU A 81 4.00 7.19 7.37
CA GLU A 81 5.18 7.77 6.72
C GLU A 81 4.79 8.82 5.66
N VAL A 82 3.85 9.70 6.01
CA VAL A 82 3.39 10.81 5.15
C VAL A 82 3.36 12.13 5.92
N SER A 83 3.22 13.26 5.22
CA SER A 83 3.12 14.57 5.88
C SER A 83 1.80 14.72 6.66
N ALA A 84 1.82 15.47 7.76
CA ALA A 84 0.62 15.82 8.53
C ALA A 84 -0.44 16.53 7.65
N ALA A 85 -0.02 17.33 6.67
CA ALA A 85 -0.91 17.97 5.71
C ALA A 85 -1.66 16.93 4.84
N THR A 86 -0.96 15.88 4.40
CA THR A 86 -1.57 14.75 3.65
C THR A 86 -2.61 14.03 4.49
N VAL A 87 -2.30 13.78 5.77
CA VAL A 87 -3.24 13.17 6.73
C VAL A 87 -4.47 14.05 6.89
N ALA A 88 -4.29 15.35 7.16
CA ALA A 88 -5.40 16.29 7.36
C ALA A 88 -6.37 16.32 6.17
N VAL A 89 -5.84 16.36 4.94
CA VAL A 89 -6.65 16.33 3.71
C VAL A 89 -7.40 15.00 3.58
N SER A 90 -6.75 13.89 3.88
CA SER A 90 -7.36 12.56 3.78
C SER A 90 -8.44 12.36 4.85
N LEU A 91 -8.20 12.76 6.10
CA LEU A 91 -9.19 12.70 7.17
C LEU A 91 -10.42 13.55 6.83
N LYS A 92 -10.24 14.76 6.30
CA LYS A 92 -11.36 15.61 5.87
C LYS A 92 -12.22 14.94 4.79
N LYS A 93 -11.60 14.23 3.84
CA LYS A 93 -12.33 13.48 2.80
C LYS A 93 -13.08 12.29 3.38
N LEU A 94 -12.45 11.53 4.28
CA LEU A 94 -13.05 10.38 4.96
C LEU A 94 -14.22 10.79 5.86
N GLU A 95 -14.09 11.89 6.58
CA GLU A 95 -15.16 12.48 7.41
C GLU A 95 -16.34 12.93 6.54
N LYS A 96 -16.07 13.65 5.44
CA LYS A 96 -17.11 14.06 4.48
C LYS A 96 -17.80 12.86 3.84
N GLY A 97 -17.08 11.76 3.62
CA GLY A 97 -17.64 10.51 3.10
C GLY A 97 -18.39 9.67 4.13
N GLY A 98 -18.37 10.08 5.41
CA GLY A 98 -19.04 9.39 6.51
C GLY A 98 -18.33 8.10 6.95
N TYR A 99 -17.04 7.94 6.67
CA TYR A 99 -16.25 6.76 7.06
C TYR A 99 -15.65 6.91 8.46
N ILE A 100 -15.42 8.15 8.89
CA ILE A 100 -14.91 8.48 10.21
C ILE A 100 -15.75 9.61 10.81
N GLN A 101 -15.70 9.72 12.12
CA GLN A 101 -16.22 10.83 12.89
C GLN A 101 -15.18 11.36 13.86
N LYS A 102 -15.26 12.66 14.18
CA LYS A 102 -14.43 13.27 15.21
C LYS A 102 -15.22 13.32 16.50
N THR A 103 -14.67 12.76 17.54
CA THR A 103 -15.21 12.83 18.89
C THR A 103 -14.36 13.77 19.74
N GLN A 104 -15.01 14.52 20.63
CA GLN A 104 -14.33 15.34 21.63
C GLN A 104 -14.48 14.63 22.98
N GLN A 105 -13.38 14.48 23.70
CA GLN A 105 -13.49 14.10 25.10
C GLN A 105 -13.93 15.30 25.93
N GLU A 106 -14.90 15.09 26.81
CA GLU A 106 -15.48 16.16 27.68
C GLU A 106 -14.44 16.79 28.60
N GLN A 107 -13.30 16.14 28.85
CA GLN A 107 -12.28 16.60 29.80
C GLN A 107 -11.12 17.39 29.17
N ASP A 108 -10.88 17.29 27.84
CA ASP A 108 -9.87 18.07 27.12
C ASP A 108 -10.32 18.41 25.71
N SER A 109 -10.77 19.65 25.50
CA SER A 109 -11.24 20.12 24.19
C SER A 109 -10.11 20.24 23.12
N ARG A 110 -8.85 20.00 23.49
CA ARG A 110 -7.68 20.12 22.59
C ARG A 110 -7.37 18.84 21.87
N VAL A 111 -7.80 17.68 22.38
CA VAL A 111 -7.52 16.37 21.75
C VAL A 111 -8.79 15.92 21.02
N ARG A 112 -8.68 15.85 19.70
CA ARG A 112 -9.74 15.31 18.83
C ARG A 112 -9.39 13.87 18.48
N PHE A 113 -10.21 12.95 18.94
CA PHE A 113 -10.12 11.55 18.52
C PHE A 113 -10.81 11.36 17.19
N VAL A 114 -10.26 10.45 16.41
CA VAL A 114 -10.85 10.02 15.14
C VAL A 114 -11.33 8.59 15.30
N GLU A 115 -12.61 8.37 15.10
CA GLU A 115 -13.24 7.05 15.22
C GLU A 115 -13.83 6.60 13.89
N LEU A 116 -13.77 5.30 13.63
CA LEU A 116 -14.46 4.69 12.49
C LEU A 116 -15.98 4.68 12.75
N THR A 117 -16.74 5.10 11.76
CA THR A 117 -18.17 4.82 11.71
C THR A 117 -18.44 3.36 11.37
N GLU A 118 -19.69 2.91 11.43
CA GLU A 118 -20.06 1.57 10.93
C GLU A 118 -19.73 1.38 9.47
N LYS A 119 -19.99 2.39 8.63
CA LYS A 119 -19.57 2.44 7.23
C LYS A 119 -18.05 2.29 7.08
N GLY A 120 -17.29 3.00 7.92
CA GLY A 120 -15.82 2.88 7.93
C GLY A 120 -15.34 1.49 8.30
N ARG A 121 -15.95 0.87 9.31
CA ARG A 121 -15.64 -0.52 9.70
C ARG A 121 -15.94 -1.53 8.59
N GLY A 122 -17.08 -1.41 7.92
CA GLY A 122 -17.40 -2.26 6.78
C GLY A 122 -16.36 -2.19 5.66
N VAL A 123 -15.90 -0.98 5.33
CA VAL A 123 -14.82 -0.80 4.34
C VAL A 123 -13.48 -1.36 4.82
N VAL A 124 -13.18 -1.29 6.12
CA VAL A 124 -11.96 -1.89 6.68
C VAL A 124 -11.97 -3.40 6.50
N GLU A 125 -13.07 -4.07 6.83
CA GLU A 125 -13.19 -5.53 6.67
C GLU A 125 -13.06 -5.95 5.20
N GLU A 126 -13.75 -5.28 4.30
CA GLU A 126 -13.62 -5.52 2.85
C GLU A 126 -12.18 -5.32 2.38
N SER A 127 -11.52 -4.26 2.84
CA SER A 127 -10.13 -3.96 2.48
C SER A 127 -9.17 -5.02 3.01
N LYS A 128 -9.32 -5.45 4.27
CA LYS A 128 -8.50 -6.50 4.89
C LYS A 128 -8.58 -7.80 4.09
N GLU A 129 -9.78 -8.18 3.68
CA GLU A 129 -9.99 -9.38 2.86
C GLU A 129 -9.30 -9.28 1.50
N ILE A 130 -9.42 -8.14 0.81
CA ILE A 130 -8.74 -7.90 -0.47
C ILE A 130 -7.22 -7.98 -0.33
N PHE A 131 -6.65 -7.35 0.70
CA PHE A 131 -5.21 -7.39 0.96
C PHE A 131 -4.76 -8.82 1.29
N HIS A 132 -5.47 -9.52 2.17
CA HIS A 132 -5.15 -10.89 2.55
C HIS A 132 -5.17 -11.85 1.35
N GLN A 133 -6.20 -11.78 0.51
CA GLN A 133 -6.29 -12.59 -0.71
C GLN A 133 -5.15 -12.27 -1.69
N MET A 134 -4.76 -11.01 -1.81
CA MET A 134 -3.68 -10.62 -2.69
C MET A 134 -2.32 -11.10 -2.17
N ASP A 135 -2.07 -11.00 -0.87
CA ASP A 135 -0.86 -11.49 -0.23
C ASP A 135 -0.76 -13.02 -0.35
N ALA A 136 -1.86 -13.74 -0.12
CA ALA A 136 -1.91 -15.19 -0.30
C ALA A 136 -1.58 -15.61 -1.74
N LYS A 137 -2.11 -14.89 -2.75
CA LYS A 137 -1.78 -15.15 -4.16
C LYS A 137 -0.32 -14.83 -4.49
N LEU A 138 0.27 -13.83 -3.86
CA LEU A 138 1.68 -13.49 -4.07
C LEU A 138 2.61 -14.58 -3.53
N LEU A 139 2.18 -15.28 -2.47
CA LEU A 139 2.93 -16.34 -1.82
C LEU A 139 2.49 -17.75 -2.27
N GLU A 140 1.62 -17.85 -3.26
CA GLU A 140 1.16 -19.14 -3.78
C GLU A 140 2.32 -19.98 -4.31
N GLY A 141 2.37 -21.25 -3.92
CA GLY A 141 3.41 -22.20 -4.33
C GLY A 141 4.66 -22.21 -3.44
N PHE A 142 4.76 -21.34 -2.43
CA PHE A 142 5.83 -21.39 -1.44
C PHE A 142 5.48 -22.40 -0.33
N ASP A 143 6.42 -23.26 0.01
CA ASP A 143 6.35 -24.09 1.22
C ASP A 143 6.77 -23.29 2.49
N LYS A 144 6.59 -23.90 3.64
CA LYS A 144 6.88 -23.25 4.93
C LYS A 144 8.36 -22.86 5.07
N GLU A 145 9.28 -23.72 4.66
CA GLU A 145 10.72 -23.47 4.78
C GLU A 145 11.14 -22.32 3.87
N GLN A 146 10.62 -22.28 2.64
CA GLN A 146 10.85 -21.19 1.70
C GLN A 146 10.32 -19.85 2.24
N LEU A 147 9.15 -19.84 2.90
CA LEU A 147 8.61 -18.63 3.53
C LEU A 147 9.47 -18.14 4.69
N GLU A 148 9.97 -19.05 5.55
CA GLU A 148 10.87 -18.70 6.64
C GLU A 148 12.19 -18.10 6.13
N VAL A 149 12.78 -18.69 5.09
CA VAL A 149 13.99 -18.16 4.44
C VAL A 149 13.73 -16.79 3.82
N LEU A 150 12.64 -16.64 3.06
CA LEU A 150 12.25 -15.37 2.44
C LEU A 150 12.08 -14.28 3.49
N GLN A 151 11.36 -14.57 4.58
CA GLN A 151 11.15 -13.63 5.69
C GLN A 151 12.47 -13.21 6.33
N SER A 152 13.40 -14.16 6.55
CA SER A 152 14.72 -13.89 7.12
C SER A 152 15.53 -12.94 6.23
N LEU A 153 15.58 -13.21 4.91
CA LEU A 153 16.32 -12.42 3.94
C LEU A 153 15.75 -11.00 3.79
N LEU A 154 14.43 -10.89 3.68
CA LEU A 154 13.74 -9.60 3.64
C LEU A 154 13.94 -8.81 4.96
N GLY A 155 13.91 -9.50 6.10
CA GLY A 155 14.21 -8.91 7.41
C GLY A 155 15.63 -8.34 7.49
N GLN A 156 16.63 -9.03 6.92
CA GLN A 156 17.99 -8.50 6.81
C GLN A 156 18.04 -7.25 5.92
N MET A 157 17.38 -7.28 4.75
CA MET A 157 17.31 -6.11 3.87
C MET A 157 16.64 -4.92 4.56
N TYR A 158 15.56 -5.15 5.32
CA TYR A 158 14.87 -4.11 6.07
C TYR A 158 15.78 -3.46 7.12
N ARG A 159 16.51 -4.27 7.90
CA ARG A 159 17.48 -3.74 8.88
C ARG A 159 18.59 -2.92 8.21
N ASN A 160 19.12 -3.40 7.08
CA ASN A 160 20.13 -2.65 6.32
C ASN A 160 19.58 -1.32 5.83
N ALA A 161 18.35 -1.31 5.30
CA ALA A 161 17.71 -0.09 4.81
C ALA A 161 17.50 0.96 5.92
N LYS A 162 17.19 0.53 7.14
CA LYS A 162 17.06 1.44 8.30
C LYS A 162 18.39 2.09 8.72
N ASN A 163 19.52 1.48 8.38
CA ASN A 163 20.86 1.95 8.73
C ASN A 163 21.57 2.70 7.59
N ILE A 164 20.90 2.95 6.47
CA ILE A 164 21.41 3.83 5.40
C ILE A 164 21.19 5.27 5.86
N GLU A 165 22.29 6.01 6.02
CA GLU A 165 22.31 7.46 6.31
C GLU A 165 21.99 8.30 5.08
#